data_221af3a4f6ef5b7a7623af14444ba147
#
_entry.id   221af3a4f6ef5b7a7623af14444ba147
#
_cell.length_a   1.000
_cell.length_b   1.000
_cell.length_c   1.000
_cell.angle_alpha   90.00
_cell.angle_beta   90.00
_cell.angle_gamma   90.00
#
_symmetry.space_group_name_H-M   'P 1'
#
loop_
_entity.id
_entity.type
_entity.pdbx_description
1 polymer ?
#
loop_
_entity_poly.entity_id
_entity_poly.type
_entity_poly.pdbx_seq_one_letter_code
_entity_poly.pdbx_strand_id
1 'polypeptide(L)'
;ENMKTKVLLLALLSGFVFSVAAQEYQPQVGFSNEAGYKTNFKKNKARDNWFISIAGGASVLLGDQNGEADFKNRLNFAPQVSFGKWFNPYLGFRTQLNGGIIHGFEGDGAQFMQHNKYVAAHVDLLWDVTNFWAPYRESKVFRLIPWVGFGYAQRFKTTESYDRPRTESPTLNAGILTAFRLSKRVDLNVEIQGSLLNEQFNRVEMNHLTDGIVQLSAGLTFKLGKTDFEVLEPMDYALLNDLNGQINSLRAANDELSKRPVSCPECQETVTEVVNNYVDNVVYFRINSAKIDKNQQINIYNTAEFMKNNNAPIKVVGYADKKTGTSDYNMGLSEKRARAVAKELIDKYGISSSQITIEWRGSDEQPYGENSWNRVVIM
;
A
#
# COMPACT_ATOMS: atom_id res chain seq x y z
N GLU A 1 -17.91 38.27 24.03
CA GLU A 1 -17.72 36.88 24.57
C GLU A 1 -17.73 35.82 23.47
N ASN A 2 -18.30 36.09 22.31
CA ASN A 2 -18.40 35.16 21.18
C ASN A 2 -17.12 35.00 20.32
N MET A 3 -16.15 35.91 20.48
CA MET A 3 -14.91 35.84 19.68
C MET A 3 -13.90 34.80 20.18
N LYS A 4 -13.89 34.50 21.49
CA LYS A 4 -12.96 33.55 22.08
C LYS A 4 -13.27 32.11 21.70
N THR A 5 -14.54 31.75 21.52
CA THR A 5 -14.95 30.40 21.11
C THR A 5 -14.68 30.11 19.64
N LYS A 6 -14.83 31.14 18.78
CA LYS A 6 -14.51 31.04 17.34
C LYS A 6 -13.00 30.93 17.09
N VAL A 7 -12.20 31.63 17.91
CA VAL A 7 -10.72 31.52 17.86
C VAL A 7 -10.22 30.15 18.35
N LEU A 8 -10.91 29.57 19.33
CA LEU A 8 -10.53 28.23 19.83
C LEU A 8 -10.79 27.11 18.80
N LEU A 9 -11.88 27.21 18.02
CA LEU A 9 -12.16 26.26 16.94
C LEU A 9 -11.17 26.41 15.76
N LEU A 10 -10.79 27.65 15.42
CA LEU A 10 -9.76 27.90 14.41
C LEU A 10 -8.36 27.51 14.89
N ALA A 11 -8.06 27.70 16.17
CA ALA A 11 -6.78 27.28 16.76
C ALA A 11 -6.61 25.75 16.84
N LEU A 12 -7.70 25.00 17.00
CA LEU A 12 -7.69 23.55 16.93
C LEU A 12 -7.50 23.03 15.49
N LEU A 13 -7.92 23.79 14.49
CA LEU A 13 -7.70 23.48 13.07
C LEU A 13 -6.33 23.95 12.54
N SER A 14 -5.77 25.04 13.10
CA SER A 14 -4.47 25.59 12.66
C SER A 14 -3.26 24.99 13.36
N GLY A 15 -3.45 24.21 14.43
CA GLY A 15 -2.37 23.53 15.17
C GLY A 15 -1.71 22.35 14.43
N PHE A 16 -2.18 21.97 13.24
CA PHE A 16 -1.65 20.90 12.43
C PHE A 16 -0.97 21.37 11.13
N VAL A 17 -0.23 22.46 11.19
CA VAL A 17 0.75 22.75 10.14
C VAL A 17 1.99 21.91 10.44
N PHE A 18 2.07 20.73 9.86
CA PHE A 18 3.31 19.95 9.86
C PHE A 18 4.36 20.67 9.03
N SER A 19 5.38 21.19 9.71
CA SER A 19 6.66 21.44 9.07
C SER A 19 7.24 20.07 8.66
N VAL A 20 7.07 19.70 7.40
CA VAL A 20 7.85 18.63 6.79
C VAL A 20 9.26 19.18 6.62
N ALA A 21 10.07 19.10 7.66
CA ALA A 21 11.50 19.22 7.51
C ALA A 21 11.96 17.99 6.72
N ALA A 22 12.44 18.22 5.49
CA ALA A 22 13.14 17.21 4.74
C ALA A 22 14.39 16.83 5.55
N GLN A 23 14.30 15.74 6.28
CA GLN A 23 15.45 15.14 6.93
C GLN A 23 16.25 14.41 5.85
N GLU A 24 17.44 14.93 5.58
CA GLU A 24 18.41 14.30 4.72
C GLU A 24 18.69 12.87 5.23
N TYR A 25 18.43 11.88 4.40
CA TYR A 25 18.61 10.47 4.72
C TYR A 25 20.11 10.17 4.87
N GLN A 26 20.56 10.09 6.09
CA GLN A 26 21.87 9.50 6.42
C GLN A 26 21.66 8.00 6.66
N PRO A 27 22.31 7.11 5.90
CA PRO A 27 22.22 5.69 6.16
C PRO A 27 22.99 5.37 7.46
N GLN A 28 22.31 5.29 8.57
CA GLN A 28 22.88 4.74 9.79
C GLN A 28 22.91 3.22 9.71
N VAL A 29 24.09 2.67 9.59
CA VAL A 29 24.38 1.24 9.75
C VAL A 29 24.32 0.93 11.24
N GLY A 30 23.21 0.38 11.66
CA GLY A 30 23.00 -0.02 13.05
C GLY A 30 21.53 -0.19 13.36
N PHE A 31 20.92 -1.26 12.88
CA PHE A 31 19.52 -1.55 13.18
C PHE A 31 19.41 -2.36 14.47
N SER A 32 19.07 -1.68 15.57
CA SER A 32 18.49 -2.35 16.73
C SER A 32 17.03 -2.67 16.44
N ASN A 33 16.58 -3.88 16.77
CA ASN A 33 15.21 -4.36 16.69
C ASN A 33 14.30 -3.66 17.71
N GLU A 34 14.24 -2.33 17.72
CA GLU A 34 13.37 -1.58 18.61
C GLU A 34 12.08 -1.17 17.90
N ALA A 35 10.98 -1.37 18.61
CA ALA A 35 9.61 -1.10 18.23
C ALA A 35 9.41 0.35 17.72
N GLY A 36 9.53 0.58 16.44
CA GLY A 36 9.39 1.91 15.83
C GLY A 36 9.43 1.92 14.32
N TYR A 37 9.63 0.80 13.68
CA TYR A 37 9.69 0.73 12.22
C TYR A 37 8.31 0.90 11.60
N LYS A 38 8.17 1.92 10.75
CA LYS A 38 7.12 1.99 9.74
C LYS A 38 7.25 0.75 8.87
N THR A 39 6.39 -0.22 9.08
CA THR A 39 6.33 -1.45 8.30
C THR A 39 6.06 -1.09 6.84
N ASN A 40 6.87 -1.59 5.92
CA ASN A 40 6.60 -1.49 4.51
C ASN A 40 5.52 -2.51 4.13
N PHE A 41 4.58 -2.09 3.29
CA PHE A 41 3.47 -2.93 2.86
C PHE A 41 3.61 -3.28 1.39
N LYS A 42 3.28 -4.52 1.07
CA LYS A 42 3.17 -4.96 -0.33
C LYS A 42 2.03 -4.22 -1.01
N LYS A 43 2.31 -3.69 -2.19
CA LYS A 43 1.29 -2.97 -2.98
C LYS A 43 0.17 -3.93 -3.40
N ASN A 44 -1.05 -3.66 -2.93
CA ASN A 44 -2.24 -4.40 -3.34
C ASN A 44 -2.65 -4.07 -4.78
N LYS A 45 -3.48 -4.93 -5.38
CA LYS A 45 -4.02 -4.72 -6.73
C LYS A 45 -4.96 -3.53 -6.76
N ALA A 46 -5.16 -2.93 -7.94
CA ALA A 46 -6.04 -1.77 -8.10
C ALA A 46 -7.48 -2.02 -7.66
N ARG A 47 -7.98 -3.26 -7.77
CA ARG A 47 -9.32 -3.68 -7.36
C ARG A 47 -9.51 -3.93 -5.86
N ASP A 48 -8.44 -3.94 -5.07
CA ASP A 48 -8.47 -4.29 -3.66
C ASP A 48 -8.63 -3.04 -2.77
N ASN A 49 -9.09 -3.24 -1.53
CA ASN A 49 -9.21 -2.23 -0.47
C ASN A 49 -10.18 -1.08 -0.77
N TRP A 50 -11.15 -1.29 -1.64
CA TRP A 50 -12.27 -0.38 -1.83
C TRP A 50 -13.31 -0.54 -0.73
N PHE A 51 -14.08 0.51 -0.49
CA PHE A 51 -15.19 0.47 0.44
C PHE A 51 -16.36 1.36 -0.01
N ILE A 52 -17.54 1.01 0.44
CA ILE A 52 -18.75 1.83 0.34
C ILE A 52 -19.27 2.03 1.75
N SER A 53 -19.68 3.25 2.09
CA SER A 53 -20.30 3.55 3.36
C SER A 53 -21.65 4.21 3.17
N ILE A 54 -22.60 3.85 4.03
CA ILE A 54 -23.91 4.47 4.10
C ILE A 54 -24.13 4.88 5.54
N ALA A 55 -24.42 6.16 5.76
CA ALA A 55 -24.64 6.70 7.09
C ALA A 55 -25.77 7.74 7.08
N GLY A 56 -26.28 8.01 8.25
CA GLY A 56 -27.23 9.08 8.50
C GLY A 56 -26.97 9.71 9.85
N GLY A 57 -27.40 10.94 10.00
CA GLY A 57 -27.13 11.67 11.22
C GLY A 57 -27.89 12.97 11.30
N ALA A 58 -27.39 13.86 12.15
CA ALA A 58 -27.94 15.19 12.35
C ALA A 58 -26.92 16.24 11.92
N SER A 59 -27.40 17.29 11.26
CA SER A 59 -26.60 18.46 10.91
C SER A 59 -27.18 19.73 11.51
N VAL A 60 -26.29 20.70 11.75
CA VAL A 60 -26.62 22.04 12.23
C VAL A 60 -25.87 23.04 11.36
N LEU A 61 -26.62 24.06 10.87
CA LEU A 61 -26.02 25.20 10.21
C LEU A 61 -25.54 26.21 11.28
N LEU A 62 -24.30 26.61 11.18
CA LEU A 62 -23.67 27.65 11.96
C LEU A 62 -23.62 28.94 11.10
N GLY A 63 -24.69 29.66 11.05
CA GLY A 63 -24.84 30.97 10.38
C GLY A 63 -25.17 32.07 11.38
N ASP A 64 -25.31 33.29 10.89
CA ASP A 64 -25.33 34.52 11.67
C ASP A 64 -26.41 34.57 12.75
N GLN A 65 -27.66 34.34 12.40
CA GLN A 65 -28.79 34.42 13.34
C GLN A 65 -29.20 33.04 13.91
N ASN A 66 -28.59 31.99 13.42
CA ASN A 66 -28.91 30.61 13.87
C ASN A 66 -28.62 30.39 15.36
N GLY A 67 -27.73 31.19 15.95
CA GLY A 67 -27.39 31.13 17.38
C GLY A 67 -28.52 31.49 18.31
N GLU A 68 -29.50 32.26 17.88
CA GLU A 68 -30.64 32.73 18.69
C GLU A 68 -31.79 31.71 18.70
N ALA A 69 -31.82 30.79 17.74
CA ALA A 69 -32.87 29.79 17.65
C ALA A 69 -32.65 28.63 18.62
N ASP A 70 -33.75 28.04 19.10
CA ASP A 70 -33.70 26.81 19.90
C ASP A 70 -32.96 25.70 19.18
N PHE A 71 -32.06 25.00 19.91
CA PHE A 71 -31.22 23.96 19.35
C PHE A 71 -32.01 22.84 18.64
N LYS A 72 -33.19 22.50 19.15
CA LYS A 72 -34.05 21.46 18.55
C LYS A 72 -34.51 21.84 17.14
N ASN A 73 -34.77 23.10 16.90
CA ASN A 73 -35.23 23.63 15.62
C ASN A 73 -34.10 23.74 14.58
N ARG A 74 -32.84 23.65 15.04
CA ARG A 74 -31.65 23.73 14.21
C ARG A 74 -31.17 22.34 13.72
N LEU A 75 -31.65 21.26 14.35
CA LEU A 75 -31.27 19.88 14.00
C LEU A 75 -31.99 19.44 12.74
N ASN A 76 -31.23 18.92 11.80
CA ASN A 76 -31.72 18.41 10.53
C ASN A 76 -31.18 17.03 10.27
N PHE A 77 -31.95 16.19 9.59
CA PHE A 77 -31.49 14.89 9.13
C PHE A 77 -30.54 15.05 7.95
N ALA A 78 -29.38 14.40 8.03
CA ALA A 78 -28.31 14.49 7.05
C ALA A 78 -27.84 13.07 6.63
N PRO A 79 -28.40 12.50 5.55
CA PRO A 79 -27.93 11.26 4.97
C PRO A 79 -26.61 11.48 4.24
N GLN A 80 -25.76 10.43 4.23
CA GLN A 80 -24.53 10.43 3.47
C GLN A 80 -24.21 9.05 2.90
N VAL A 81 -23.58 9.06 1.73
CA VAL A 81 -23.03 7.88 1.07
C VAL A 81 -21.60 8.19 0.65
N SER A 82 -20.68 7.27 0.87
CA SER A 82 -19.31 7.46 0.43
C SER A 82 -18.74 6.21 -0.23
N PHE A 83 -17.81 6.43 -1.15
CA PHE A 83 -17.06 5.42 -1.86
C PHE A 83 -15.58 5.78 -1.81
N GLY A 84 -14.73 4.85 -1.40
CA GLY A 84 -13.31 5.15 -1.20
C GLY A 84 -12.42 3.95 -1.29
N LYS A 85 -11.13 4.21 -1.14
CA LYS A 85 -10.08 3.20 -1.22
C LYS A 85 -8.96 3.50 -0.25
N TRP A 86 -8.44 2.45 0.39
CA TRP A 86 -7.21 2.50 1.16
C TRP A 86 -6.02 2.13 0.28
N PHE A 87 -5.00 2.98 0.22
CA PHE A 87 -3.75 2.72 -0.50
C PHE A 87 -2.78 1.88 0.32
N ASN A 88 -2.76 2.13 1.62
CA ASN A 88 -2.01 1.42 2.63
C ASN A 88 -2.82 1.44 3.95
N PRO A 89 -2.38 0.83 5.05
CA PRO A 89 -3.16 0.78 6.29
C PRO A 89 -3.52 2.13 6.91
N TYR A 90 -2.80 3.20 6.58
CA TYR A 90 -2.96 4.50 7.22
C TYR A 90 -3.36 5.65 6.27
N LEU A 91 -3.26 5.47 4.95
CA LEU A 91 -3.68 6.48 3.98
C LEU A 91 -4.73 5.94 3.02
N GLY A 92 -5.81 6.68 2.88
CA GLY A 92 -6.88 6.41 1.95
C GLY A 92 -7.48 7.67 1.36
N PHE A 93 -8.37 7.49 0.41
CA PHE A 93 -9.21 8.56 -0.08
C PHE A 93 -10.65 8.08 -0.13
N ARG A 94 -11.59 9.03 -0.10
CA ARG A 94 -13.01 8.77 -0.40
C ARG A 94 -13.61 9.94 -1.15
N THR A 95 -14.64 9.64 -1.92
CA THR A 95 -15.62 10.60 -2.39
C THR A 95 -16.87 10.43 -1.56
N GLN A 96 -17.41 11.51 -1.02
CA GLN A 96 -18.61 11.51 -0.20
C GLN A 96 -19.67 12.40 -0.83
N LEU A 97 -20.89 11.89 -0.83
CA LEU A 97 -22.10 12.62 -1.17
C LEU A 97 -22.95 12.71 0.08
N ASN A 98 -23.26 13.90 0.50
CA ASN A 98 -24.16 14.19 1.62
C ASN A 98 -25.15 15.27 1.25
N GLY A 99 -26.19 15.39 2.03
CA GLY A 99 -27.21 16.40 1.78
C GLY A 99 -28.35 16.31 2.79
N GLY A 100 -29.40 17.04 2.53
CA GLY A 100 -30.55 17.06 3.41
C GLY A 100 -31.25 18.40 3.40
N ILE A 101 -31.81 18.75 4.54
CA ILE A 101 -32.43 20.05 4.77
C ILE A 101 -31.54 20.79 5.78
N ILE A 102 -31.34 22.09 5.58
CA ILE A 102 -30.74 22.98 6.57
C ILE A 102 -31.76 24.07 6.91
N HIS A 103 -31.86 24.34 8.20
CA HIS A 103 -32.71 25.42 8.70
C HIS A 103 -31.85 26.69 8.84
N GLY A 104 -32.21 27.74 8.10
CA GLY A 104 -31.75 29.11 8.29
C GLY A 104 -32.77 29.87 9.10
N PHE A 105 -32.33 30.86 9.88
CA PHE A 105 -33.20 31.72 10.68
C PHE A 105 -32.93 33.17 10.33
N GLU A 106 -33.99 33.93 10.19
CA GLU A 106 -33.97 35.39 9.90
C GLU A 106 -34.82 36.17 10.91
N GLY A 107 -34.49 37.44 11.10
CA GLY A 107 -35.25 38.39 11.95
C GLY A 107 -34.77 38.43 13.41
N ASP A 108 -35.13 39.48 14.12
CA ASP A 108 -34.79 39.65 15.55
C ASP A 108 -35.37 38.49 16.37
N GLY A 109 -34.50 37.77 17.10
CA GLY A 109 -34.88 36.59 17.87
C GLY A 109 -35.19 35.35 17.04
N ALA A 110 -34.67 35.23 15.83
CA ALA A 110 -34.83 34.04 14.93
C ALA A 110 -36.29 33.67 14.64
N GLN A 111 -37.15 34.69 14.35
CA GLN A 111 -38.59 34.53 14.21
C GLN A 111 -39.02 33.76 12.97
N PHE A 112 -38.22 33.79 11.91
CA PHE A 112 -38.54 33.14 10.64
C PHE A 112 -37.61 32.02 10.35
N MET A 113 -38.14 30.78 10.24
CA MET A 113 -37.38 29.61 9.88
C MET A 113 -37.46 29.31 8.39
N GLN A 114 -36.32 29.24 7.73
CA GLN A 114 -36.21 28.84 6.33
C GLN A 114 -35.78 27.40 6.19
N HIS A 115 -36.45 26.66 5.31
CA HIS A 115 -36.11 25.27 4.94
C HIS A 115 -35.32 25.28 3.63
N ASN A 116 -34.05 25.00 3.68
CA ASN A 116 -33.18 24.93 2.50
C ASN A 116 -32.75 23.50 2.23
N LYS A 117 -33.09 22.94 1.07
CA LYS A 117 -32.58 21.66 0.62
C LYS A 117 -31.22 21.83 -0.04
N TYR A 118 -30.28 20.96 0.27
CA TYR A 118 -28.96 21.01 -0.35
C TYR A 118 -28.44 19.58 -0.64
N VAL A 119 -27.47 19.51 -1.53
CA VAL A 119 -26.60 18.36 -1.76
C VAL A 119 -25.16 18.87 -1.82
N ALA A 120 -24.25 18.11 -1.26
CA ALA A 120 -22.81 18.40 -1.32
C ALA A 120 -22.05 17.13 -1.71
N ALA A 121 -21.01 17.33 -2.50
CA ALA A 121 -20.08 16.29 -2.87
C ALA A 121 -18.65 16.76 -2.58
N HIS A 122 -17.83 15.89 -1.97
CA HIS A 122 -16.45 16.22 -1.66
C HIS A 122 -15.54 14.99 -1.78
N VAL A 123 -14.26 15.26 -1.99
CA VAL A 123 -13.20 14.27 -2.03
C VAL A 123 -12.30 14.49 -0.83
N ASP A 124 -12.04 13.44 -0.06
CA ASP A 124 -11.35 13.50 1.21
C ASP A 124 -10.08 12.64 1.18
N LEU A 125 -9.06 13.15 1.83
CA LEU A 125 -7.88 12.40 2.23
C LEU A 125 -8.10 11.85 3.65
N LEU A 126 -8.00 10.56 3.81
CA LEU A 126 -8.20 9.83 5.07
C LEU A 126 -6.84 9.45 5.66
N TRP A 127 -6.66 9.68 6.96
CA TRP A 127 -5.46 9.29 7.69
C TRP A 127 -5.81 8.45 8.92
N ASP A 128 -5.57 7.15 8.87
CA ASP A 128 -5.78 6.26 10.02
C ASP A 128 -4.60 6.38 10.99
N VAL A 129 -4.76 7.22 12.00
CA VAL A 129 -3.72 7.50 12.99
C VAL A 129 -3.47 6.32 13.93
N THR A 130 -4.46 5.45 14.12
CA THR A 130 -4.30 4.26 14.95
C THR A 130 -3.41 3.21 14.29
N ASN A 131 -3.41 3.14 12.96
CA ASN A 131 -2.51 2.28 12.19
C ASN A 131 -1.16 2.96 11.92
N PHE A 132 -1.09 4.29 11.99
CA PHE A 132 0.13 5.04 11.79
C PHE A 132 1.07 4.98 13.01
N TRP A 133 0.51 5.09 14.24
CA TRP A 133 1.30 5.12 15.47
C TRP A 133 1.40 3.77 16.19
N ALA A 134 0.59 2.79 15.82
CA ALA A 134 0.63 1.45 16.39
C ALA A 134 0.77 0.40 15.29
N PRO A 135 1.39 -0.76 15.56
CA PRO A 135 1.55 -1.83 14.59
C PRO A 135 0.23 -2.18 13.90
N TYR A 136 0.27 -2.30 12.60
CA TYR A 136 -0.89 -2.73 11.82
C TYR A 136 -1.31 -4.15 12.21
N ARG A 137 -2.60 -4.32 12.49
CA ARG A 137 -3.24 -5.62 12.68
C ARG A 137 -4.58 -5.61 11.95
N GLU A 138 -4.82 -6.58 11.09
CA GLU A 138 -6.12 -6.71 10.41
C GLU A 138 -7.28 -6.84 11.42
N SER A 139 -7.05 -7.46 12.57
CA SER A 139 -8.04 -7.69 13.63
C SER A 139 -8.33 -6.48 14.51
N LYS A 140 -7.69 -5.32 14.26
CA LYS A 140 -7.89 -4.12 15.10
C LYS A 140 -9.37 -3.71 15.12
N VAL A 141 -9.94 -3.61 16.32
CA VAL A 141 -11.39 -3.34 16.52
C VAL A 141 -11.72 -1.86 16.34
N PHE A 142 -10.85 -0.97 16.82
CA PHE A 142 -11.07 0.46 16.81
C PHE A 142 -10.06 1.17 15.90
N ARG A 143 -10.54 2.13 15.11
CA ARG A 143 -9.71 3.00 14.29
C ARG A 143 -10.17 4.43 14.40
N LEU A 144 -9.22 5.35 14.54
CA LEU A 144 -9.44 6.80 14.53
C LEU A 144 -8.84 7.37 13.24
N ILE A 145 -9.68 8.05 12.46
CA ILE A 145 -9.38 8.45 11.11
C ILE A 145 -9.76 9.93 10.93
N PRO A 146 -8.89 10.88 11.31
CA PRO A 146 -9.03 12.26 10.87
C PRO A 146 -8.94 12.34 9.35
N TRP A 147 -9.63 13.32 8.78
CA TRP A 147 -9.65 13.54 7.35
C TRP A 147 -9.87 15.03 7.00
N VAL A 148 -9.45 15.39 5.80
CA VAL A 148 -9.66 16.71 5.21
C VAL A 148 -10.03 16.54 3.75
N GLY A 149 -10.92 17.41 3.25
CA GLY A 149 -11.40 17.31 1.88
C GLY A 149 -11.87 18.62 1.29
N PHE A 150 -11.99 18.61 -0.04
CA PHE A 150 -12.53 19.70 -0.83
C PHE A 150 -13.76 19.22 -1.57
N GLY A 151 -14.71 20.12 -1.72
CA GLY A 151 -15.95 19.77 -2.37
C GLY A 151 -16.73 20.96 -2.89
N TYR A 152 -17.95 20.64 -3.19
CA TYR A 152 -18.91 21.58 -3.73
C TYR A 152 -20.30 21.28 -3.20
N ALA A 153 -21.02 22.30 -2.76
CA ALA A 153 -22.37 22.22 -2.28
C ALA A 153 -23.31 23.03 -3.16
N GLN A 154 -24.47 22.46 -3.42
CA GLN A 154 -25.52 23.10 -4.17
C GLN A 154 -26.79 23.14 -3.34
N ARG A 155 -27.35 24.31 -3.17
CA ARG A 155 -28.65 24.51 -2.57
C ARG A 155 -29.72 24.61 -3.64
N PHE A 156 -30.85 23.96 -3.41
CA PHE A 156 -31.97 23.96 -4.32
C PHE A 156 -32.99 25.04 -3.95
N LYS A 157 -33.71 25.53 -4.96
CA LYS A 157 -34.82 26.50 -4.77
C LYS A 157 -35.92 25.80 -3.96
N THR A 158 -36.42 26.47 -2.92
CA THR A 158 -37.64 26.08 -2.19
C THR A 158 -38.79 27.00 -2.59
N THR A 159 -40.01 26.53 -2.39
CA THR A 159 -41.27 27.24 -2.82
C THR A 159 -41.47 28.60 -2.16
N GLU A 160 -40.84 28.80 -1.00
CA GLU A 160 -40.97 30.04 -0.20
C GLU A 160 -40.01 31.15 -0.62
N SER A 161 -39.19 30.90 -1.62
CA SER A 161 -38.15 31.83 -2.05
C SER A 161 -38.34 32.24 -3.51
N TYR A 162 -39.16 33.27 -3.70
CA TYR A 162 -39.54 33.75 -5.04
C TYR A 162 -38.41 34.38 -5.84
N ASP A 163 -37.29 34.80 -5.22
CA ASP A 163 -36.43 35.77 -5.88
C ASP A 163 -34.95 35.41 -6.09
N ARG A 164 -34.44 34.25 -5.64
CA ARG A 164 -33.04 33.91 -5.88
C ARG A 164 -32.84 32.50 -6.41
N PRO A 165 -32.02 32.36 -7.47
CA PRO A 165 -31.71 31.08 -8.08
C PRO A 165 -30.90 30.19 -7.13
N ARG A 166 -30.59 28.95 -7.60
CA ARG A 166 -29.68 28.00 -6.94
C ARG A 166 -28.44 28.72 -6.45
N THR A 167 -28.04 28.44 -5.22
CA THR A 167 -26.76 28.94 -4.68
C THR A 167 -25.78 27.79 -4.65
N GLU A 168 -24.60 28.04 -5.14
CA GLU A 168 -23.50 27.11 -5.27
C GLU A 168 -22.33 27.60 -4.42
N SER A 169 -21.65 26.70 -3.73
CA SER A 169 -20.52 27.03 -2.90
C SER A 169 -19.43 25.97 -2.97
N PRO A 170 -18.17 26.35 -3.22
CA PRO A 170 -17.06 25.48 -2.89
C PRO A 170 -17.06 25.20 -1.38
N THR A 171 -16.62 24.02 -0.98
CA THR A 171 -16.59 23.64 0.43
C THR A 171 -15.19 23.15 0.81
N LEU A 172 -14.75 23.56 2.00
CA LEU A 172 -13.62 22.97 2.70
C LEU A 172 -14.18 22.12 3.84
N ASN A 173 -13.84 20.86 3.86
CA ASN A 173 -14.40 19.89 4.77
C ASN A 173 -13.30 19.26 5.61
N ALA A 174 -13.57 19.02 6.88
CA ALA A 174 -12.70 18.28 7.77
C ALA A 174 -13.52 17.52 8.81
N GLY A 175 -13.00 16.42 9.29
CA GLY A 175 -13.70 15.63 10.27
C GLY A 175 -12.86 14.52 10.90
N ILE A 176 -13.52 13.84 11.81
CA ILE A 176 -12.97 12.65 12.49
C ILE A 176 -13.97 11.53 12.32
N LEU A 177 -13.51 10.47 11.69
CA LEU A 177 -14.23 9.21 11.53
C LEU A 177 -13.68 8.21 12.55
N THR A 178 -14.54 7.66 13.38
CA THR A 178 -14.22 6.50 14.22
C THR A 178 -14.87 5.26 13.62
N ALA A 179 -14.08 4.20 13.43
CA ALA A 179 -14.56 2.96 12.87
C ALA A 179 -14.38 1.81 13.87
N PHE A 180 -15.47 1.09 14.11
CA PHE A 180 -15.52 -0.09 14.97
C PHE A 180 -15.76 -1.33 14.11
N ARG A 181 -14.83 -2.26 14.12
CA ARG A 181 -14.92 -3.48 13.33
C ARG A 181 -15.99 -4.43 13.87
N LEU A 182 -17.04 -4.65 13.12
CA LEU A 182 -18.08 -5.64 13.40
C LEU A 182 -17.73 -7.01 12.83
N SER A 183 -17.14 -7.02 11.63
CA SER A 183 -16.70 -8.24 10.95
C SER A 183 -15.49 -7.96 10.05
N LYS A 184 -15.00 -8.98 9.35
CA LYS A 184 -13.92 -8.79 8.36
C LYS A 184 -14.29 -7.77 7.28
N ARG A 185 -15.58 -7.69 6.90
CA ARG A 185 -16.06 -6.87 5.79
C ARG A 185 -16.93 -5.69 6.19
N VAL A 186 -17.32 -5.57 7.46
CA VAL A 186 -18.27 -4.54 7.91
C VAL A 186 -17.69 -3.82 9.13
N ASP A 187 -17.65 -2.49 9.04
CA ASP A 187 -17.35 -1.61 10.18
C ASP A 187 -18.57 -0.75 10.50
N LEU A 188 -18.82 -0.50 11.79
CA LEU A 188 -19.69 0.55 12.27
C LEU A 188 -18.88 1.86 12.32
N ASN A 189 -19.41 2.91 11.76
CA ASN A 189 -18.77 4.22 11.75
C ASN A 189 -19.55 5.22 12.58
N VAL A 190 -18.83 6.06 13.30
CA VAL A 190 -19.36 7.31 13.86
C VAL A 190 -18.45 8.43 13.40
N GLU A 191 -19.04 9.48 12.83
CA GLU A 191 -18.29 10.55 12.20
C GLU A 191 -18.83 11.92 12.63
N ILE A 192 -17.92 12.81 13.00
CA ILE A 192 -18.17 14.22 13.14
C ILE A 192 -17.45 14.96 12.03
N GLN A 193 -18.15 15.82 11.29
CA GLN A 193 -17.57 16.65 10.22
C GLN A 193 -17.98 18.11 10.35
N GLY A 194 -17.10 18.99 9.90
CA GLY A 194 -17.34 20.40 9.70
C GLY A 194 -17.12 20.74 8.23
N SER A 195 -18.02 21.52 7.66
CA SER A 195 -17.95 22.06 6.30
C SER A 195 -17.99 23.57 6.34
N LEU A 196 -17.04 24.23 5.71
CA LEU A 196 -17.02 25.69 5.50
C LEU A 196 -17.57 25.98 4.11
N LEU A 197 -18.49 26.93 4.01
CA LEU A 197 -19.17 27.35 2.80
C LEU A 197 -19.12 28.88 2.66
N ASN A 198 -19.45 29.37 1.48
CA ASN A 198 -19.62 30.82 1.28
C ASN A 198 -20.76 31.35 2.16
N GLU A 199 -20.63 32.57 2.67
CA GLU A 199 -21.62 33.31 3.48
C GLU A 199 -23.02 33.36 2.84
N GLN A 200 -23.10 33.46 1.52
CA GLN A 200 -24.37 33.50 0.79
C GLN A 200 -25.11 32.16 0.73
N PHE A 201 -24.56 31.10 1.31
CA PHE A 201 -25.20 29.79 1.22
C PHE A 201 -26.51 29.73 2.02
N ASN A 202 -26.58 30.41 3.17
CA ASN A 202 -27.78 30.51 3.99
C ASN A 202 -28.73 31.66 3.56
N ARG A 203 -28.30 32.57 2.66
CA ARG A 203 -28.98 33.80 2.16
C ARG A 203 -28.98 34.97 3.11
N VAL A 204 -28.35 34.87 4.24
CA VAL A 204 -28.22 36.02 5.17
C VAL A 204 -26.82 36.57 4.99
N GLU A 205 -26.69 37.81 4.56
CA GLU A 205 -25.41 38.52 4.43
C GLU A 205 -25.25 39.44 5.64
N MET A 206 -24.43 39.06 6.60
CA MET A 206 -24.12 39.85 7.79
C MET A 206 -22.63 40.21 7.91
N ASN A 207 -21.92 40.26 6.79
CA ASN A 207 -20.51 40.67 6.76
C ASN A 207 -19.56 39.69 7.48
N HIS A 208 -19.89 38.40 7.52
CA HIS A 208 -19.02 37.30 7.94
C HIS A 208 -18.41 36.60 6.73
N LEU A 209 -17.23 36.02 6.90
CA LEU A 209 -16.47 35.41 5.78
C LEU A 209 -17.05 34.09 5.28
N THR A 210 -17.72 33.32 6.12
CA THR A 210 -18.14 31.95 5.78
C THR A 210 -19.28 31.45 6.66
N ASP A 211 -20.15 30.62 6.07
CA ASP A 211 -21.08 29.74 6.78
C ASP A 211 -20.42 28.42 7.18
N GLY A 212 -20.93 27.77 8.19
CA GLY A 212 -20.47 26.45 8.63
C GLY A 212 -21.60 25.44 8.75
N ILE A 213 -21.38 24.20 8.36
CA ILE A 213 -22.27 23.09 8.68
C ILE A 213 -21.48 22.10 9.55
N VAL A 214 -22.02 21.75 10.71
CA VAL A 214 -21.50 20.65 11.52
C VAL A 214 -22.48 19.50 11.44
N GLN A 215 -21.97 18.31 11.21
CA GLN A 215 -22.75 17.08 11.07
C GLN A 215 -22.16 15.98 11.96
N LEU A 216 -23.02 15.29 12.70
CA LEU A 216 -22.71 14.05 13.41
C LEU A 216 -23.49 12.92 12.76
N SER A 217 -22.85 11.87 12.36
CA SER A 217 -23.46 10.74 11.67
C SER A 217 -22.98 9.39 12.19
N ALA A 218 -23.81 8.37 12.01
CA ALA A 218 -23.48 6.98 12.25
C ALA A 218 -23.93 6.10 11.09
N GLY A 219 -23.20 5.06 10.79
CA GLY A 219 -23.50 4.21 9.64
C GLY A 219 -22.62 2.98 9.52
N LEU A 220 -22.69 2.32 8.41
CA LEU A 220 -21.97 1.09 8.11
C LEU A 220 -21.06 1.28 6.90
N THR A 221 -19.84 0.74 7.00
CA THR A 221 -18.89 0.62 5.88
C THR A 221 -18.76 -0.83 5.47
N PHE A 222 -18.93 -1.07 4.19
CA PHE A 222 -18.76 -2.36 3.54
C PHE A 222 -17.43 -2.37 2.77
N LYS A 223 -16.52 -3.26 3.16
CA LYS A 223 -15.20 -3.42 2.52
C LYS A 223 -15.29 -4.38 1.34
N LEU A 224 -14.71 -3.99 0.22
CA LEU A 224 -14.77 -4.71 -1.05
C LEU A 224 -13.39 -5.29 -1.41
N GLY A 225 -13.40 -6.47 -2.03
CA GLY A 225 -12.17 -7.15 -2.46
C GLY A 225 -11.31 -7.67 -1.29
N LYS A 226 -10.01 -7.63 -1.47
CA LYS A 226 -9.03 -7.90 -0.40
C LYS A 226 -9.05 -6.74 0.59
N THR A 227 -9.11 -7.03 1.88
CA THR A 227 -9.26 -6.02 2.95
C THR A 227 -7.99 -5.80 3.77
N ASP A 228 -7.07 -6.74 3.70
CA ASP A 228 -5.81 -6.77 4.46
C ASP A 228 -4.65 -6.21 3.64
N PHE A 229 -3.63 -5.78 4.35
CA PHE A 229 -2.35 -5.37 3.80
C PHE A 229 -1.28 -6.34 4.28
N GLU A 230 -0.51 -6.88 3.35
CA GLU A 230 0.57 -7.78 3.61
C GLU A 230 1.82 -6.98 3.99
N VAL A 231 2.36 -7.24 5.18
CA VAL A 231 3.58 -6.61 5.67
C VAL A 231 4.77 -7.20 4.90
N LEU A 232 5.65 -6.34 4.38
CA LEU A 232 6.94 -6.76 3.90
C LEU A 232 7.87 -6.87 5.11
N GLU A 233 8.25 -8.09 5.43
CA GLU A 233 9.27 -8.32 6.45
C GLU A 233 10.59 -7.68 5.97
N PRO A 234 11.21 -6.81 6.76
CA PRO A 234 12.51 -6.27 6.41
C PRO A 234 13.50 -7.45 6.32
N MET A 235 14.38 -7.38 5.33
CA MET A 235 15.47 -8.35 5.21
C MET A 235 16.30 -8.30 6.49
N ASP A 236 16.46 -9.44 7.13
CA ASP A 236 17.32 -9.56 8.31
C ASP A 236 18.79 -9.47 7.87
N TYR A 237 19.32 -8.25 7.88
CA TYR A 237 20.72 -8.00 7.52
C TYR A 237 21.71 -8.63 8.51
N ALA A 238 21.30 -8.89 9.76
CA ALA A 238 22.14 -9.57 10.74
C ALA A 238 22.30 -11.04 10.34
N LEU A 239 21.21 -11.71 10.01
CA LEU A 239 21.24 -13.08 9.48
C LEU A 239 22.02 -13.15 8.16
N LEU A 240 21.82 -12.17 7.26
CA LEU A 240 22.56 -12.11 6.00
C LEU A 240 24.07 -11.98 6.21
N ASN A 241 24.50 -11.12 7.14
CA ASN A 241 25.89 -10.93 7.48
C ASN A 241 26.49 -12.15 8.17
N ASP A 242 25.73 -12.80 9.05
CA ASP A 242 26.15 -14.05 9.69
C ASP A 242 26.33 -15.19 8.68
N LEU A 243 25.37 -15.37 7.75
CA LEU A 243 25.48 -16.32 6.67
C LEU A 243 26.67 -16.03 5.75
N ASN A 244 26.91 -14.78 5.41
CA ASN A 244 28.10 -14.37 4.64
C ASN A 244 29.39 -14.64 5.41
N GLY A 245 29.40 -14.43 6.72
CA GLY A 245 30.50 -14.81 7.61
C GLY A 245 30.79 -16.29 7.59
N GLN A 246 29.74 -17.11 7.70
CA GLN A 246 29.85 -18.59 7.63
C GLN A 246 30.36 -19.05 6.24
N ILE A 247 29.86 -18.46 5.16
CA ILE A 247 30.33 -18.77 3.79
C ILE A 247 31.82 -18.45 3.67
N ASN A 248 32.26 -17.29 4.17
CA ASN A 248 33.66 -16.90 4.07
C ASN A 248 34.57 -17.80 4.94
N SER A 249 34.11 -18.20 6.12
CA SER A 249 34.86 -19.13 6.99
C SER A 249 34.96 -20.53 6.37
N LEU A 250 33.89 -21.02 5.76
CA LEU A 250 33.89 -22.30 5.03
C LEU A 250 34.81 -22.27 3.79
N ARG A 251 34.82 -21.15 3.08
CA ARG A 251 35.77 -20.95 1.95
C ARG A 251 37.21 -20.95 2.42
N ALA A 252 37.51 -20.27 3.50
CA ALA A 252 38.86 -20.26 4.07
C ALA A 252 39.29 -21.63 4.55
N ALA A 253 38.39 -22.39 5.18
CA ALA A 253 38.63 -23.77 5.60
C ALA A 253 38.87 -24.71 4.41
N ASN A 254 38.11 -24.54 3.33
CA ASN A 254 38.32 -25.31 2.08
C ASN A 254 39.68 -24.97 1.43
N ASP A 255 40.04 -23.69 1.40
CA ASP A 255 41.33 -23.26 0.88
C ASP A 255 42.51 -23.84 1.73
N GLU A 256 42.35 -23.91 3.04
CA GLU A 256 43.34 -24.51 3.92
C GLU A 256 43.42 -26.05 3.75
N LEU A 257 42.26 -26.70 3.61
CA LEU A 257 42.22 -28.14 3.33
C LEU A 257 42.83 -28.48 1.98
N SER A 258 42.66 -27.66 0.96
CA SER A 258 43.24 -27.85 -0.37
C SER A 258 44.77 -27.70 -0.40
N LYS A 259 45.35 -26.94 0.57
CA LYS A 259 46.81 -26.74 0.71
C LYS A 259 47.50 -27.88 1.49
N ARG A 260 46.75 -28.78 2.14
CA ARG A 260 47.34 -29.91 2.85
C ARG A 260 47.94 -30.89 1.85
N PRO A 261 49.26 -31.20 1.97
CA PRO A 261 49.83 -32.19 1.05
C PRO A 261 49.16 -33.54 1.21
N VAL A 262 48.67 -34.08 0.12
CA VAL A 262 48.15 -35.45 0.03
C VAL A 262 49.35 -36.41 0.04
N SER A 263 50.05 -36.52 1.17
CA SER A 263 51.04 -37.57 1.37
C SER A 263 50.64 -38.43 2.56
N CYS A 264 49.83 -39.42 2.26
CA CYS A 264 49.71 -40.57 3.13
C CYS A 264 50.52 -41.72 2.48
N PRO A 265 51.62 -42.21 3.11
CA PRO A 265 52.46 -43.21 2.49
C PRO A 265 51.84 -44.62 2.38
N GLU A 266 50.67 -44.86 2.88
CA GLU A 266 50.00 -46.17 2.85
C GLU A 266 48.48 -46.03 2.68
N CYS A 267 48.04 -45.53 1.53
CA CYS A 267 46.66 -45.76 1.10
C CYS A 267 46.68 -46.45 -0.25
N GLN A 268 46.21 -47.70 -0.27
CA GLN A 268 45.80 -48.38 -1.50
C GLN A 268 44.85 -47.51 -2.26
N GLU A 269 45.01 -47.40 -3.58
CA GLU A 269 44.13 -46.64 -4.48
C GLU A 269 42.68 -47.09 -4.33
N THR A 270 41.95 -46.48 -3.41
CA THR A 270 40.51 -46.37 -3.55
C THR A 270 40.29 -45.17 -4.46
N VAL A 271 39.75 -45.43 -5.64
CA VAL A 271 39.22 -44.42 -6.53
C VAL A 271 38.20 -43.62 -5.73
N THR A 272 38.64 -42.50 -5.12
CA THR A 272 37.75 -41.52 -4.52
C THR A 272 37.14 -40.79 -5.70
N GLU A 273 35.87 -41.13 -6.01
CA GLU A 273 35.01 -40.18 -6.73
C GLU A 273 35.14 -38.85 -6.01
N VAL A 274 35.76 -37.88 -6.65
CA VAL A 274 35.76 -36.50 -6.20
C VAL A 274 34.32 -36.05 -6.30
N VAL A 275 33.56 -36.13 -5.20
CA VAL A 275 32.25 -35.50 -5.09
C VAL A 275 32.52 -34.00 -5.08
N ASN A 276 32.57 -33.44 -6.25
CA ASN A 276 32.56 -31.98 -6.42
C ASN A 276 31.18 -31.48 -5.95
N ASN A 277 31.10 -31.06 -4.70
CA ASN A 277 29.93 -30.34 -4.18
C ASN A 277 29.86 -28.96 -4.85
N TYR A 278 29.43 -28.92 -6.09
CA TYR A 278 29.09 -27.71 -6.77
C TYR A 278 27.72 -27.28 -6.29
N VAL A 279 27.61 -26.07 -5.76
CA VAL A 279 26.31 -25.44 -5.55
C VAL A 279 25.82 -24.97 -6.90
N ASP A 280 24.79 -25.60 -7.43
CA ASP A 280 24.18 -25.24 -8.69
C ASP A 280 23.67 -23.82 -8.65
N ASN A 281 24.16 -22.95 -9.54
CA ASN A 281 23.60 -21.62 -9.73
C ASN A 281 22.32 -21.73 -10.55
N VAL A 282 21.26 -21.05 -10.10
CA VAL A 282 19.92 -21.16 -10.66
C VAL A 282 19.43 -19.82 -11.18
N VAL A 283 18.92 -19.79 -12.40
CA VAL A 283 18.28 -18.63 -13.02
C VAL A 283 16.79 -18.87 -13.14
N TYR A 284 15.96 -18.07 -12.46
CA TYR A 284 14.50 -18.16 -12.48
C TYR A 284 13.88 -17.35 -13.60
N PHE A 285 12.80 -17.88 -14.17
CA PHE A 285 12.05 -17.23 -15.23
C PHE A 285 10.59 -17.00 -14.86
N ARG A 286 10.03 -15.94 -15.40
CA ARG A 286 8.59 -15.70 -15.32
C ARG A 286 7.82 -16.74 -16.13
N ILE A 287 6.55 -16.91 -15.76
CA ILE A 287 5.65 -17.77 -16.53
C ILE A 287 5.66 -17.34 -18.01
N ASN A 288 5.69 -18.30 -18.92
CA ASN A 288 5.68 -18.10 -20.34
C ASN A 288 6.78 -17.12 -20.88
N SER A 289 7.96 -17.13 -20.25
CA SER A 289 9.05 -16.23 -20.60
C SER A 289 10.40 -16.96 -20.58
N ALA A 290 11.27 -16.61 -21.52
CA ALA A 290 12.69 -16.94 -21.54
C ALA A 290 13.57 -15.67 -21.37
N LYS A 291 12.97 -14.53 -20.99
CA LYS A 291 13.69 -13.29 -20.70
C LYS A 291 14.32 -13.35 -19.31
N ILE A 292 15.62 -13.10 -19.23
CA ILE A 292 16.37 -13.03 -17.98
C ILE A 292 16.06 -11.71 -17.28
N ASP A 293 15.55 -11.76 -16.05
CA ASP A 293 15.29 -10.58 -15.22
C ASP A 293 16.63 -10.02 -14.69
N LYS A 294 16.66 -8.69 -14.45
CA LYS A 294 17.88 -8.01 -13.99
C LYS A 294 18.47 -8.59 -12.70
N ASN A 295 17.62 -9.02 -11.78
CA ASN A 295 18.04 -9.61 -10.51
C ASN A 295 18.62 -11.04 -10.66
N GLN A 296 18.44 -11.69 -11.81
CA GLN A 296 19.02 -13.01 -12.09
C GLN A 296 20.41 -12.91 -12.71
N GLN A 297 20.83 -11.75 -13.12
CA GLN A 297 22.15 -11.49 -13.72
C GLN A 297 23.32 -11.84 -12.78
N ILE A 298 23.09 -11.74 -11.46
CA ILE A 298 24.10 -12.05 -10.46
C ILE A 298 24.49 -13.55 -10.48
N ASN A 299 23.50 -14.42 -10.69
CA ASN A 299 23.75 -15.87 -10.74
C ASN A 299 24.57 -16.25 -11.99
N ILE A 300 24.29 -15.62 -13.13
CA ILE A 300 25.05 -15.82 -14.37
C ILE A 300 26.46 -15.26 -14.22
N TYR A 301 26.61 -14.09 -13.59
CA TYR A 301 27.91 -13.51 -13.30
C TYR A 301 28.76 -14.43 -12.41
N ASN A 302 28.19 -14.96 -11.32
CA ASN A 302 28.90 -15.86 -10.41
C ASN A 302 29.37 -17.12 -11.13
N THR A 303 28.52 -17.68 -12.01
CA THR A 303 28.90 -18.82 -12.85
C THR A 303 30.03 -18.47 -13.81
N ALA A 304 29.96 -17.33 -14.48
CA ALA A 304 30.99 -16.89 -15.40
C ALA A 304 32.36 -16.67 -14.69
N GLU A 305 32.34 -16.07 -13.50
CA GLU A 305 33.57 -15.89 -12.70
C GLU A 305 34.14 -17.26 -12.25
N PHE A 306 33.27 -18.18 -11.82
CA PHE A 306 33.71 -19.55 -11.49
C PHE A 306 34.38 -20.23 -12.68
N MET A 307 33.76 -20.16 -13.86
CA MET A 307 34.33 -20.77 -15.08
C MET A 307 35.67 -20.18 -15.46
N LYS A 308 35.82 -18.85 -15.38
CA LYS A 308 37.09 -18.17 -15.68
C LYS A 308 38.19 -18.55 -14.71
N ASN A 309 37.88 -18.59 -13.42
CA ASN A 309 38.86 -18.86 -12.38
C ASN A 309 39.32 -20.31 -12.34
N ASN A 310 38.44 -21.23 -12.72
CA ASN A 310 38.71 -22.67 -12.65
C ASN A 310 38.92 -23.33 -14.00
N ASN A 311 38.75 -22.60 -15.10
CA ASN A 311 38.74 -23.13 -16.48
C ASN A 311 37.84 -24.39 -16.64
N ALA A 312 36.71 -24.40 -15.89
CA ALA A 312 35.83 -25.53 -15.79
C ALA A 312 34.72 -25.49 -16.84
N PRO A 313 34.38 -26.61 -17.51
CA PRO A 313 33.18 -26.67 -18.34
C PRO A 313 31.94 -26.74 -17.46
N ILE A 314 30.81 -26.23 -18.00
CA ILE A 314 29.55 -26.30 -17.30
C ILE A 314 28.43 -26.87 -18.18
N LYS A 315 27.41 -27.43 -17.51
CA LYS A 315 26.18 -27.87 -18.13
C LYS A 315 25.05 -26.87 -17.76
N VAL A 316 24.38 -26.31 -18.79
CA VAL A 316 23.26 -25.39 -18.66
C VAL A 316 21.97 -26.11 -18.98
N VAL A 317 21.18 -26.48 -17.98
CA VAL A 317 20.00 -27.31 -18.14
C VAL A 317 18.72 -26.48 -17.90
N GLY A 318 17.86 -26.40 -18.93
CA GLY A 318 16.59 -25.67 -18.85
C GLY A 318 15.43 -26.55 -18.45
N TYR A 319 14.53 -26.00 -17.61
CA TYR A 319 13.31 -26.64 -17.12
C TYR A 319 12.09 -25.74 -17.30
N ALA A 320 10.91 -26.35 -17.30
CA ALA A 320 9.63 -25.67 -17.30
C ALA A 320 8.69 -26.33 -16.29
N ASP A 321 7.78 -25.54 -15.73
CA ASP A 321 6.82 -26.06 -14.77
C ASP A 321 5.74 -26.94 -15.43
N LYS A 322 5.28 -27.96 -14.70
CA LYS A 322 4.35 -28.98 -15.23
C LYS A 322 2.89 -28.51 -15.29
N LYS A 323 2.50 -27.52 -14.47
CA LYS A 323 1.10 -27.10 -14.36
C LYS A 323 0.69 -26.06 -15.41
N THR A 324 1.63 -25.57 -16.23
CA THR A 324 1.35 -24.59 -17.29
C THR A 324 1.90 -25.03 -18.62
N GLY A 325 1.12 -24.89 -19.68
CA GLY A 325 1.49 -25.30 -21.04
C GLY A 325 1.36 -26.81 -21.28
N THR A 326 1.59 -27.21 -22.53
CA THR A 326 1.71 -28.63 -22.94
C THR A 326 3.16 -29.09 -22.81
N SER A 327 3.41 -30.43 -22.79
CA SER A 327 4.78 -30.98 -22.72
C SER A 327 5.64 -30.47 -23.90
N ASP A 328 5.14 -30.51 -25.13
CA ASP A 328 5.86 -30.01 -26.32
C ASP A 328 6.20 -28.53 -26.24
N TYR A 329 5.23 -27.72 -25.76
CA TYR A 329 5.45 -26.30 -25.55
C TYR A 329 6.52 -26.05 -24.49
N ASN A 330 6.45 -26.77 -23.38
CA ASN A 330 7.40 -26.66 -22.27
C ASN A 330 8.80 -27.14 -22.67
N MET A 331 8.90 -28.14 -23.55
CA MET A 331 10.16 -28.58 -24.12
C MET A 331 10.82 -27.41 -24.89
N GLY A 332 10.10 -26.78 -25.83
CA GLY A 332 10.60 -25.62 -26.56
C GLY A 332 10.88 -24.39 -25.71
N LEU A 333 10.10 -24.18 -24.61
CA LEU A 333 10.33 -23.07 -23.68
C LEU A 333 11.58 -23.28 -22.84
N SER A 334 11.82 -24.50 -22.36
CA SER A 334 13.01 -24.86 -21.59
C SER A 334 14.29 -24.72 -22.43
N GLU A 335 14.24 -25.10 -23.73
CA GLU A 335 15.33 -24.87 -24.68
C GLU A 335 15.64 -23.39 -24.82
N LYS A 336 14.61 -22.55 -25.07
CA LYS A 336 14.80 -21.10 -25.21
C LYS A 336 15.42 -20.48 -23.96
N ARG A 337 15.06 -20.94 -22.77
CA ARG A 337 15.64 -20.51 -21.50
C ARG A 337 17.11 -20.88 -21.38
N ALA A 338 17.45 -22.17 -21.62
CA ALA A 338 18.84 -22.64 -21.57
C ALA A 338 19.72 -21.87 -22.57
N ARG A 339 19.25 -21.71 -23.80
CA ARG A 339 19.96 -20.93 -24.82
C ARG A 339 20.11 -19.45 -24.45
N ALA A 340 19.13 -18.85 -23.80
CA ALA A 340 19.22 -17.45 -23.34
C ALA A 340 20.33 -17.26 -22.30
N VAL A 341 20.44 -18.20 -21.33
CA VAL A 341 21.50 -18.16 -20.31
C VAL A 341 22.88 -18.43 -20.94
N ALA A 342 22.99 -19.45 -21.79
CA ALA A 342 24.23 -19.74 -22.48
C ALA A 342 24.71 -18.58 -23.35
N LYS A 343 23.77 -17.93 -24.06
CA LYS A 343 24.07 -16.73 -24.84
C LYS A 343 24.59 -15.57 -23.97
N GLU A 344 24.00 -15.34 -22.81
CA GLU A 344 24.47 -14.30 -21.88
C GLU A 344 25.90 -14.60 -21.38
N LEU A 345 26.21 -15.87 -21.07
CA LEU A 345 27.57 -16.30 -20.68
C LEU A 345 28.59 -16.05 -21.79
N ILE A 346 28.23 -16.33 -23.05
CA ILE A 346 29.11 -16.14 -24.22
C ILE A 346 29.26 -14.65 -24.54
N ASP A 347 28.14 -13.97 -24.81
CA ASP A 347 28.16 -12.62 -25.40
C ASP A 347 28.60 -11.56 -24.40
N LYS A 348 28.19 -11.68 -23.15
CA LYS A 348 28.45 -10.66 -22.13
C LYS A 348 29.67 -10.95 -21.27
N TYR A 349 29.89 -12.20 -20.95
CA TYR A 349 30.99 -12.58 -20.05
C TYR A 349 32.19 -13.22 -20.78
N GLY A 350 32.10 -13.46 -22.10
CA GLY A 350 33.18 -13.93 -22.92
C GLY A 350 33.60 -15.39 -22.67
N ILE A 351 32.66 -16.21 -22.18
CA ILE A 351 32.91 -17.65 -21.99
C ILE A 351 32.93 -18.37 -23.33
N SER A 352 33.91 -19.28 -23.54
CA SER A 352 33.98 -20.07 -24.77
C SER A 352 32.79 -21.01 -24.89
N SER A 353 32.18 -21.04 -26.08
CA SER A 353 31.08 -21.96 -26.36
C SER A 353 31.47 -23.45 -26.22
N SER A 354 32.75 -23.79 -26.36
CA SER A 354 33.25 -25.13 -26.13
C SER A 354 33.21 -25.60 -24.68
N GLN A 355 33.10 -24.68 -23.74
CA GLN A 355 33.01 -24.97 -22.31
C GLN A 355 31.56 -25.10 -21.82
N ILE A 356 30.55 -24.86 -22.69
CA ILE A 356 29.13 -24.85 -22.31
C ILE A 356 28.39 -25.98 -23.00
N THR A 357 27.85 -26.89 -22.23
CA THR A 357 26.92 -27.93 -22.72
C THR A 357 25.50 -27.47 -22.41
N ILE A 358 24.64 -27.41 -23.43
CA ILE A 358 23.25 -26.96 -23.28
C ILE A 358 22.33 -28.18 -23.35
N GLU A 359 21.50 -28.35 -22.32
CA GLU A 359 20.46 -29.35 -22.26
C GLU A 359 19.10 -28.70 -21.86
N TRP A 360 18.02 -29.41 -22.15
CA TRP A 360 16.67 -29.01 -21.71
C TRP A 360 15.82 -30.25 -21.44
N ARG A 361 14.93 -30.14 -20.44
CA ARG A 361 14.10 -31.22 -19.93
C ARG A 361 12.61 -30.97 -20.00
N GLY A 362 12.21 -29.79 -20.50
CA GLY A 362 10.79 -29.37 -20.56
C GLY A 362 10.15 -29.42 -19.20
N SER A 363 8.99 -30.06 -19.13
CA SER A 363 8.25 -30.36 -17.89
C SER A 363 8.37 -31.83 -17.46
N ASP A 364 9.16 -32.63 -18.15
CA ASP A 364 9.27 -34.06 -17.90
C ASP A 364 10.08 -34.34 -16.62
N GLU A 365 11.05 -33.50 -16.33
CA GLU A 365 11.81 -33.52 -15.08
C GLU A 365 11.49 -32.27 -14.27
N GLN A 366 11.26 -32.43 -12.96
CA GLN A 366 10.94 -31.37 -12.01
C GLN A 366 11.96 -31.39 -10.88
N PRO A 367 13.06 -30.63 -10.97
CA PRO A 367 14.12 -30.62 -9.96
C PRO A 367 13.64 -30.16 -8.58
N TYR A 368 12.55 -29.42 -8.51
CA TYR A 368 12.01 -28.88 -7.26
C TYR A 368 10.58 -29.37 -7.00
N GLY A 369 10.25 -29.62 -5.73
CA GLY A 369 8.90 -30.07 -5.32
C GLY A 369 7.82 -29.01 -5.53
N GLU A 370 8.16 -27.70 -5.44
CA GLU A 370 7.24 -26.62 -5.71
C GLU A 370 7.19 -26.34 -7.22
N ASN A 371 5.98 -26.46 -7.81
CA ASN A 371 5.80 -26.35 -9.25
C ASN A 371 6.35 -25.05 -9.86
N SER A 372 6.16 -23.94 -9.18
CA SER A 372 6.60 -22.61 -9.67
C SER A 372 8.13 -22.49 -9.74
N TRP A 373 8.85 -23.26 -8.92
CA TRP A 373 10.33 -23.25 -8.89
C TRP A 373 10.96 -23.95 -10.07
N ASN A 374 10.19 -24.73 -10.81
CA ASN A 374 10.69 -25.44 -11.99
C ASN A 374 10.75 -24.58 -13.27
N ARG A 375 10.48 -23.28 -13.17
CA ARG A 375 10.72 -22.32 -14.25
C ARG A 375 12.15 -21.79 -14.20
N VAL A 376 13.12 -22.67 -14.43
CA VAL A 376 14.53 -22.40 -14.13
C VAL A 376 15.47 -22.89 -15.21
N VAL A 377 16.69 -22.35 -15.15
CA VAL A 377 17.90 -22.93 -15.74
C VAL A 377 18.88 -23.18 -14.61
N ILE A 378 19.42 -24.37 -14.55
CA ILE A 378 20.44 -24.81 -13.58
C ILE A 378 21.78 -24.85 -14.32
N MET A 379 22.84 -24.33 -13.68
CA MET A 379 24.19 -24.20 -14.25
C MET A 379 25.19 -24.86 -13.33
#